data_8a3e87dc69b7949286e96308c37ad43e
#
_entry.id   8a3e87dc69b7949286e96308c37ad43e
#
_cell.length_a   1.000
_cell.length_b   1.000
_cell.length_c   1.000
_cell.angle_alpha   90.00
_cell.angle_beta   90.00
_cell.angle_gamma   90.00
#
_symmetry.space_group_name_H-M   'P 1'
#
loop_
_entity.id
_entity.type
_entity.pdbx_description
1 polymer ?
#
loop_
_entity_poly.entity_id
_entity_poly.type
_entity_poly.pdbx_seq_one_letter_code
_entity_poly.pdbx_strand_id
1 'polypeptide(L)'
;MRDALFALLFSFICLSQATAQDPHFSQFYASPLTLNPALTGLFAGEGRISSTYRNQWQSISNPFTTGTVAFDTRALRRVFKEQNVFGLGGMALYDQSNNGGLRSRYLAFTAGYNQQLDKYGHHRLGIGFQASFVSKTIDYNKFLFSRQFTPIGFDPSLPTGEPRSTLNVNYPDMGTGILYSGISNTEQQWYIGASYYHITRPNESMTGGEAKLSPRTTIHAGYNFSANEMSKLYFSGLYMNSAISSEVMIGSIYQQYLNFYEKKSSVLAGVYYRHNESIIPYAGLESGDFQIGLSYDINISSLRTASQSRGGFELSLQYVFAKDPSKNAVPKCYNKF
;
A
#
# COMPACT_ATOMS: atom_id res chain seq x y z
N MET A 1 -29.67 -39.41 -14.40
CA MET A 1 -30.08 -38.05 -14.80
C MET A 1 -30.00 -37.05 -13.61
N ARG A 2 -30.47 -37.41 -12.42
CA ARG A 2 -30.46 -36.52 -11.24
C ARG A 2 -29.04 -36.16 -10.79
N ASP A 3 -28.09 -37.11 -10.83
CA ASP A 3 -26.69 -36.91 -10.41
C ASP A 3 -25.88 -36.10 -11.43
N ALA A 4 -26.22 -36.22 -12.71
CA ALA A 4 -25.64 -35.40 -13.79
C ALA A 4 -26.09 -33.94 -13.68
N LEU A 5 -27.35 -33.70 -13.25
CA LEU A 5 -27.91 -32.37 -13.04
C LEU A 5 -27.25 -31.70 -11.81
N PHE A 6 -27.00 -32.46 -10.73
CA PHE A 6 -26.27 -32.00 -9.55
C PHE A 6 -24.81 -31.68 -9.85
N ALA A 7 -24.14 -32.51 -10.64
CA ALA A 7 -22.77 -32.24 -11.09
C ALA A 7 -22.67 -31.00 -11.98
N LEU A 8 -23.68 -30.78 -12.84
CA LEU A 8 -23.76 -29.59 -13.71
C LEU A 8 -24.04 -28.31 -12.87
N LEU A 9 -24.95 -28.39 -11.89
CA LEU A 9 -25.21 -27.27 -10.97
C LEU A 9 -23.98 -26.95 -10.09
N PHE A 10 -23.27 -27.96 -9.61
CA PHE A 10 -22.06 -27.78 -8.81
C PHE A 10 -20.91 -27.20 -9.63
N SER A 11 -20.81 -27.56 -10.92
CA SER A 11 -19.80 -27.00 -11.86
C SER A 11 -20.04 -25.53 -12.15
N PHE A 12 -21.30 -25.06 -12.11
CA PHE A 12 -21.66 -23.65 -12.35
C PHE A 12 -21.36 -22.76 -11.13
N ILE A 13 -21.31 -23.31 -9.91
CA ILE A 13 -21.01 -22.57 -8.67
C ILE A 13 -19.49 -22.31 -8.53
N CYS A 14 -18.64 -23.08 -9.22
CA CYS A 14 -17.18 -22.95 -9.14
C CYS A 14 -16.56 -21.96 -10.14
N LEU A 15 -17.36 -21.23 -10.92
CA LEU A 15 -16.87 -20.12 -11.75
C LEU A 15 -16.73 -18.82 -10.93
N SER A 16 -16.09 -18.90 -9.75
CA SER A 16 -15.59 -17.71 -9.10
C SER A 16 -14.50 -17.12 -9.99
N GLN A 17 -14.74 -15.95 -10.55
CA GLN A 17 -13.71 -15.21 -11.26
C GLN A 17 -12.58 -14.92 -10.28
N ALA A 18 -11.42 -15.51 -10.50
CA ALA A 18 -10.21 -15.17 -9.76
C ALA A 18 -9.78 -13.76 -10.19
N THR A 19 -10.23 -12.74 -9.47
CA THR A 19 -9.75 -11.38 -9.67
C THR A 19 -8.49 -11.19 -8.85
N ALA A 20 -7.42 -10.73 -9.51
CA ALA A 20 -6.17 -10.41 -8.85
C ALA A 20 -6.37 -9.17 -7.95
N GLN A 21 -5.89 -9.24 -6.71
CA GLN A 21 -5.85 -8.10 -5.81
C GLN A 21 -4.63 -7.24 -6.11
N ASP A 22 -4.77 -5.92 -5.95
CA ASP A 22 -3.62 -5.02 -6.00
C ASP A 22 -2.71 -5.23 -4.79
N PRO A 23 -1.39 -5.07 -5.00
CA PRO A 23 -0.44 -5.06 -3.89
C PRO A 23 -0.78 -3.94 -2.89
N HIS A 24 -0.82 -4.29 -1.60
CA HIS A 24 -1.07 -3.35 -0.51
C HIS A 24 -0.17 -3.64 0.69
N PHE A 25 -0.03 -2.67 1.57
CA PHE A 25 0.88 -2.73 2.71
C PHE A 25 0.12 -2.64 4.04
N SER A 26 0.59 -3.39 5.04
CA SER A 26 0.12 -3.26 6.42
C SER A 26 0.52 -1.90 7.01
N GLN A 27 1.72 -1.43 6.67
CA GLN A 27 2.19 -0.08 6.98
C GLN A 27 1.75 0.92 5.88
N PHE A 28 0.43 1.00 5.60
CA PHE A 28 -0.11 1.85 4.52
C PHE A 28 0.32 3.30 4.61
N TYR A 29 0.54 3.80 5.81
CA TYR A 29 1.03 5.14 6.11
C TYR A 29 2.49 5.37 5.70
N ALA A 30 3.30 4.32 5.61
CA ALA A 30 4.70 4.39 5.20
C ALA A 30 4.88 4.45 3.67
N SER A 31 3.82 4.17 2.90
CA SER A 31 3.82 4.21 1.43
C SER A 31 2.74 5.19 0.91
N PRO A 32 2.93 6.51 1.11
CA PRO A 32 1.88 7.50 0.85
C PRO A 32 1.42 7.56 -0.60
N LEU A 33 2.31 7.36 -1.58
CA LEU A 33 1.96 7.44 -3.00
C LEU A 33 1.17 6.22 -3.50
N THR A 34 1.23 5.09 -2.80
CA THR A 34 0.35 3.92 -3.08
C THR A 34 -1.02 4.08 -2.43
N LEU A 35 -1.10 4.88 -1.36
CA LEU A 35 -2.32 5.10 -0.59
C LEU A 35 -3.24 6.13 -1.22
N ASN A 36 -2.69 7.33 -1.49
CA ASN A 36 -3.49 8.45 -2.02
C ASN A 36 -2.58 9.48 -2.71
N PRO A 37 -2.77 9.78 -4.00
CA PRO A 37 -1.95 10.76 -4.70
C PRO A 37 -2.08 12.20 -4.16
N ALA A 38 -3.13 12.54 -3.41
CA ALA A 38 -3.24 13.83 -2.73
C ALA A 38 -2.20 14.03 -1.61
N LEU A 39 -1.50 12.96 -1.19
CA LEU A 39 -0.40 13.00 -0.22
C LEU A 39 0.95 13.42 -0.84
N THR A 40 1.01 13.56 -2.16
CA THR A 40 2.24 13.95 -2.87
C THR A 40 2.71 15.35 -2.44
N GLY A 41 3.95 15.43 -1.97
CA GLY A 41 4.55 16.67 -1.46
C GLY A 41 4.05 17.11 -0.09
N LEU A 42 3.12 16.37 0.53
CA LEU A 42 2.52 16.73 1.82
C LEU A 42 3.33 16.12 2.97
N PHE A 43 4.44 16.74 3.31
CA PHE A 43 5.32 16.38 4.43
C PHE A 43 6.14 17.62 4.87
N ALA A 44 6.75 17.58 6.06
CA ALA A 44 7.57 18.69 6.57
C ALA A 44 9.03 18.54 6.13
N GLY A 45 9.32 18.94 4.91
CA GLY A 45 10.66 18.88 4.31
C GLY A 45 10.64 19.39 2.88
N GLU A 46 11.74 19.19 2.18
CA GLU A 46 11.89 19.57 0.77
C GLU A 46 11.66 18.40 -0.17
N GLY A 47 12.11 17.22 0.22
CA GLY A 47 11.91 15.98 -0.50
C GLY A 47 11.78 14.82 0.47
N ARG A 48 11.06 13.78 0.05
CA ARG A 48 10.90 12.52 0.79
C ARG A 48 11.21 11.34 -0.11
N ILE A 49 12.03 10.42 0.41
CA ILE A 49 12.15 9.07 -0.12
C ILE A 49 11.39 8.14 0.82
N SER A 50 10.57 7.27 0.27
CA SER A 50 9.92 6.18 1.01
C SER A 50 10.14 4.85 0.31
N SER A 51 10.38 3.80 1.07
CA SER A 51 10.54 2.44 0.59
C SER A 51 9.84 1.48 1.54
N THR A 52 9.12 0.52 0.99
CA THR A 52 8.45 -0.53 1.76
C THR A 52 8.71 -1.86 1.09
N TYR A 53 9.06 -2.85 1.89
CA TYR A 53 9.24 -4.23 1.48
C TYR A 53 8.34 -5.13 2.29
N ARG A 54 7.56 -5.99 1.64
CA ARG A 54 6.63 -6.95 2.26
C ARG A 54 6.88 -8.34 1.72
N ASN A 55 6.86 -9.32 2.62
CA ASN A 55 6.97 -10.72 2.26
C ASN A 55 5.91 -11.51 3.02
N GLN A 56 4.99 -12.19 2.29
CA GLN A 56 3.84 -12.87 2.85
C GLN A 56 3.86 -14.37 2.54
N TRP A 57 3.30 -15.15 3.50
CA TRP A 57 2.95 -16.57 3.36
C TRP A 57 4.12 -17.51 3.02
N GLN A 58 5.32 -17.21 3.53
CA GLN A 58 6.50 -18.06 3.39
C GLN A 58 6.30 -19.50 3.90
N SER A 59 5.36 -19.70 4.83
CA SER A 59 5.11 -21.02 5.44
C SER A 59 4.12 -21.88 4.68
N ILE A 60 3.38 -21.34 3.70
CA ILE A 60 2.32 -22.05 2.98
C ILE A 60 2.78 -22.44 1.58
N SER A 61 3.46 -21.52 0.88
CA SER A 61 3.86 -21.68 -0.52
C SER A 61 5.07 -20.80 -0.83
N ASN A 62 5.40 -20.68 -2.12
CA ASN A 62 6.32 -19.64 -2.58
C ASN A 62 5.80 -18.26 -2.17
N PRO A 63 6.60 -17.43 -1.47
CA PRO A 63 6.13 -16.19 -0.87
C PRO A 63 5.65 -15.17 -1.90
N PHE A 64 4.66 -14.37 -1.50
CA PHE A 64 4.35 -13.13 -2.19
C PHE A 64 5.33 -12.06 -1.70
N THR A 65 6.00 -11.43 -2.63
CA THR A 65 6.98 -10.39 -2.32
C THR A 65 6.63 -9.11 -3.04
N THR A 66 6.42 -8.04 -2.28
CA THR A 66 6.09 -6.72 -2.80
C THR A 66 7.11 -5.71 -2.30
N GLY A 67 7.59 -4.86 -3.18
CA GLY A 67 8.50 -3.77 -2.84
C GLY A 67 8.13 -2.48 -3.54
N THR A 68 8.27 -1.34 -2.84
CA THR A 68 8.14 -0.01 -3.42
C THR A 68 9.33 0.84 -3.11
N VAL A 69 9.66 1.75 -4.04
CA VAL A 69 10.51 2.91 -3.80
C VAL A 69 9.80 4.11 -4.42
N ALA A 70 9.66 5.17 -3.64
CA ALA A 70 9.04 6.40 -4.09
C ALA A 70 9.86 7.61 -3.67
N PHE A 71 9.79 8.64 -4.50
CA PHE A 71 10.33 9.98 -4.22
C PHE A 71 9.26 11.01 -4.50
N ASP A 72 9.07 11.95 -3.58
CA ASP A 72 8.22 13.10 -3.81
C ASP A 72 8.83 14.38 -3.22
N THR A 73 8.51 15.51 -3.84
CA THR A 73 9.05 16.82 -3.49
C THR A 73 8.00 17.91 -3.61
N ARG A 74 8.20 19.00 -2.89
CA ARG A 74 7.42 20.23 -3.05
C ARG A 74 7.96 21.02 -4.25
N ALA A 75 7.13 21.17 -5.26
CA ALA A 75 7.47 21.89 -6.49
C ALA A 75 6.80 23.28 -6.53
N LEU A 76 7.25 24.13 -7.45
CA LEU A 76 6.64 25.42 -7.79
C LEU A 76 6.41 26.37 -6.60
N ARG A 77 7.25 26.33 -5.56
CA ARG A 77 7.13 27.16 -4.34
C ARG A 77 7.07 28.66 -4.60
N ARG A 78 7.70 29.12 -5.69
CA ARG A 78 7.70 30.54 -6.09
C ARG A 78 6.39 30.96 -6.76
N VAL A 79 5.61 30.02 -7.28
CA VAL A 79 4.36 30.27 -8.01
C VAL A 79 3.17 30.22 -7.06
N PHE A 80 3.15 29.24 -6.17
CA PHE A 80 2.08 29.09 -5.19
C PHE A 80 2.44 29.82 -3.89
N LYS A 81 1.42 30.38 -3.22
CA LYS A 81 1.58 30.99 -1.89
C LYS A 81 2.26 29.98 -0.97
N GLU A 82 3.11 30.42 -0.06
CA GLU A 82 3.85 29.56 0.89
C GLU A 82 2.93 28.63 1.71
N GLN A 83 1.69 29.01 1.87
CA GLN A 83 0.66 28.27 2.59
C GLN A 83 0.13 27.06 1.82
N ASN A 84 0.24 27.06 0.48
CA ASN A 84 -0.24 25.98 -0.38
C ASN A 84 0.93 25.07 -0.77
N VAL A 85 0.64 23.79 -0.95
CA VAL A 85 1.64 22.80 -1.33
C VAL A 85 1.27 22.21 -2.68
N PHE A 86 2.14 22.39 -3.66
CA PHE A 86 2.12 21.64 -4.90
C PHE A 86 3.26 20.62 -4.86
N GLY A 87 2.91 19.35 -4.96
CA GLY A 87 3.85 18.24 -4.92
C GLY A 87 3.94 17.52 -6.26
N LEU A 88 5.14 17.04 -6.57
CA LEU A 88 5.40 16.11 -7.66
C LEU A 88 6.12 14.89 -7.09
N GLY A 89 5.82 13.72 -7.63
CA GLY A 89 6.45 12.48 -7.18
C GLY A 89 6.50 11.40 -8.24
N GLY A 90 7.34 10.41 -7.98
CA GLY A 90 7.47 9.20 -8.76
C GLY A 90 7.59 7.99 -7.86
N MET A 91 7.10 6.86 -8.33
CA MET A 91 7.10 5.60 -7.59
C MET A 91 7.36 4.44 -8.54
N ALA A 92 8.20 3.50 -8.12
CA ALA A 92 8.34 2.19 -8.70
C ALA A 92 7.83 1.15 -7.70
N LEU A 93 6.99 0.22 -8.17
CA LEU A 93 6.51 -0.93 -7.39
C LEU A 93 6.82 -2.21 -8.16
N TYR A 94 7.33 -3.18 -7.45
CA TYR A 94 7.54 -4.54 -7.91
C TYR A 94 6.78 -5.52 -7.03
N ASP A 95 6.01 -6.39 -7.67
CA ASP A 95 5.26 -7.44 -6.99
C ASP A 95 5.48 -8.77 -7.69
N GLN A 96 5.66 -9.84 -6.91
CA GLN A 96 5.80 -11.17 -7.44
C GLN A 96 5.14 -12.22 -6.55
N SER A 97 4.65 -13.26 -7.19
CA SER A 97 4.17 -14.48 -6.55
C SER A 97 4.71 -15.73 -7.25
N ASN A 98 4.56 -16.87 -6.60
CA ASN A 98 5.02 -18.17 -7.12
C ASN A 98 6.47 -18.13 -7.63
N ASN A 99 7.39 -17.66 -6.79
CA ASN A 99 8.81 -17.56 -7.09
C ASN A 99 9.11 -16.75 -8.39
N GLY A 100 8.31 -15.74 -8.67
CA GLY A 100 8.37 -14.92 -9.88
C GLY A 100 7.70 -15.55 -11.11
N GLY A 101 6.83 -16.53 -10.91
CA GLY A 101 5.95 -17.03 -11.97
C GLY A 101 4.94 -16.00 -12.43
N LEU A 102 4.39 -15.21 -11.49
CA LEU A 102 3.64 -13.98 -11.78
C LEU A 102 4.43 -12.79 -11.27
N ARG A 103 4.65 -11.79 -12.11
CA ARG A 103 5.37 -10.56 -11.79
C ARG A 103 4.60 -9.35 -12.29
N SER A 104 4.48 -8.33 -11.44
CA SER A 104 3.91 -7.03 -11.80
C SER A 104 4.90 -5.93 -11.51
N ARG A 105 5.06 -5.00 -12.44
CA ARG A 105 5.94 -3.84 -12.32
C ARG A 105 5.11 -2.60 -12.62
N TYR A 106 5.19 -1.64 -11.72
CA TYR A 106 4.49 -0.36 -11.85
C TYR A 106 5.51 0.77 -11.83
N LEU A 107 5.37 1.68 -12.77
CA LEU A 107 6.06 2.97 -12.74
C LEU A 107 4.96 4.03 -12.71
N ALA A 108 4.93 4.85 -11.67
CA ALA A 108 3.89 5.85 -11.48
C ALA A 108 4.49 7.24 -11.27
N PHE A 109 3.79 8.25 -11.80
CA PHE A 109 4.03 9.67 -11.59
C PHE A 109 2.81 10.26 -10.89
N THR A 110 3.06 11.09 -9.88
CA THR A 110 2.00 11.70 -9.07
C THR A 110 2.17 13.21 -9.01
N ALA A 111 1.03 13.90 -8.97
CA ALA A 111 0.97 15.32 -8.70
C ALA A 111 -0.14 15.57 -7.67
N GLY A 112 0.16 16.39 -6.66
CA GLY A 112 -0.78 16.74 -5.60
C GLY A 112 -0.81 18.24 -5.39
N TYR A 113 -2.00 18.79 -5.16
CA TYR A 113 -2.18 20.17 -4.76
C TYR A 113 -3.00 20.24 -3.48
N ASN A 114 -2.43 20.86 -2.46
CA ASN A 114 -3.02 21.01 -1.13
C ASN A 114 -3.15 22.48 -0.81
N GLN A 115 -4.39 22.95 -0.72
CA GLN A 115 -4.74 24.33 -0.44
C GLN A 115 -5.10 24.53 1.04
N GLN A 116 -4.52 25.54 1.65
CA GLN A 116 -4.95 26.02 2.95
C GLN A 116 -6.26 26.79 2.78
N LEU A 117 -7.28 26.46 3.59
CA LEU A 117 -8.62 27.02 3.48
C LEU A 117 -8.87 28.22 4.41
N ASP A 118 -8.12 28.32 5.49
CA ASP A 118 -8.26 29.34 6.49
C ASP A 118 -6.95 30.12 6.74
N LYS A 119 -7.06 31.31 7.31
CA LYS A 119 -5.91 32.19 7.57
C LYS A 119 -4.91 31.62 8.58
N TYR A 120 -5.38 30.75 9.46
CA TYR A 120 -4.58 30.20 10.56
C TYR A 120 -3.90 28.86 10.21
N GLY A 121 -4.22 28.27 9.04
CA GLY A 121 -3.67 26.98 8.63
C GLY A 121 -4.29 25.77 9.31
N HIS A 122 -5.46 25.95 9.92
CA HIS A 122 -6.14 24.88 10.64
C HIS A 122 -6.80 23.87 9.69
N HIS A 123 -7.20 24.30 8.50
CA HIS A 123 -7.91 23.46 7.54
C HIS A 123 -7.21 23.45 6.18
N ARG A 124 -7.11 22.27 5.60
CA ARG A 124 -6.47 22.07 4.30
C ARG A 124 -7.26 21.07 3.48
N LEU A 125 -7.43 21.38 2.18
CA LEU A 125 -8.03 20.48 1.21
C LEU A 125 -7.00 20.15 0.15
N GLY A 126 -6.84 18.85 -0.12
CA GLY A 126 -5.92 18.32 -1.12
C GLY A 126 -6.65 17.57 -2.22
N ILE A 127 -6.09 17.64 -3.42
CA ILE A 127 -6.45 16.82 -4.57
C ILE A 127 -5.17 16.28 -5.20
N GLY A 128 -5.21 15.07 -5.71
CA GLY A 128 -4.06 14.45 -6.35
C GLY A 128 -4.43 13.59 -7.54
N PHE A 129 -3.48 13.45 -8.45
CA PHE A 129 -3.58 12.61 -9.65
C PHE A 129 -2.35 11.73 -9.77
N GLN A 130 -2.56 10.53 -10.28
CA GLN A 130 -1.53 9.55 -10.60
C GLN A 130 -1.73 9.05 -12.01
N ALA A 131 -0.64 8.99 -12.77
CA ALA A 131 -0.56 8.26 -14.02
C ALA A 131 0.48 7.16 -13.87
N SER A 132 0.17 5.95 -14.27
CA SER A 132 1.06 4.81 -14.14
C SER A 132 1.14 3.99 -15.43
N PHE A 133 2.27 3.33 -15.60
CA PHE A 133 2.49 2.31 -16.61
C PHE A 133 2.75 0.99 -15.90
N VAL A 134 1.96 -0.03 -16.26
CA VAL A 134 1.98 -1.35 -15.63
C VAL A 134 2.42 -2.39 -16.64
N SER A 135 3.33 -3.26 -16.21
CA SER A 135 3.77 -4.44 -16.96
C SER A 135 3.56 -5.68 -16.10
N LYS A 136 2.68 -6.59 -16.54
CA LYS A 136 2.46 -7.89 -15.90
C LYS A 136 3.01 -9.01 -16.79
N THR A 137 3.66 -9.98 -16.16
CA THR A 137 4.32 -11.13 -16.83
C THR A 137 3.92 -12.41 -16.12
N ILE A 138 3.50 -13.42 -16.86
CA ILE A 138 3.35 -14.80 -16.41
C ILE A 138 4.43 -15.65 -17.08
N ASP A 139 5.20 -16.38 -16.29
CA ASP A 139 6.22 -17.34 -16.74
C ASP A 139 5.77 -18.76 -16.42
N TYR A 140 5.22 -19.44 -17.40
CA TYR A 140 4.66 -20.78 -17.24
C TYR A 140 5.70 -21.84 -16.85
N ASN A 141 6.99 -21.61 -17.12
CA ASN A 141 8.05 -22.55 -16.71
C ASN A 141 8.24 -22.63 -15.20
N LYS A 142 7.66 -21.68 -14.46
CA LYS A 142 7.71 -21.63 -12.98
C LYS A 142 6.47 -22.23 -12.30
N PHE A 143 5.52 -22.72 -13.09
CA PHE A 143 4.32 -23.38 -12.58
C PHE A 143 4.42 -24.88 -12.79
N LEU A 144 3.64 -25.63 -12.01
CA LEU A 144 3.56 -27.08 -12.07
C LEU A 144 2.24 -27.46 -12.75
N PHE A 145 2.33 -28.29 -13.80
CA PHE A 145 1.16 -28.69 -14.58
C PHE A 145 0.90 -30.18 -14.46
N SER A 146 -0.36 -30.58 -14.58
CA SER A 146 -0.79 -31.97 -14.50
C SER A 146 -0.09 -32.91 -15.49
N ARG A 147 0.31 -32.40 -16.66
CA ARG A 147 1.06 -33.16 -17.68
C ARG A 147 2.46 -33.59 -17.24
N GLN A 148 2.98 -32.95 -16.20
CA GLN A 148 4.30 -33.25 -15.63
C GLN A 148 4.24 -34.34 -14.53
N PHE A 149 3.03 -34.84 -14.19
CA PHE A 149 2.89 -35.97 -13.29
C PHE A 149 2.94 -37.29 -14.04
N THR A 150 3.79 -38.16 -13.56
CA THR A 150 3.92 -39.56 -14.03
C THR A 150 3.41 -40.52 -12.96
N PRO A 151 3.20 -41.80 -13.26
CA PRO A 151 2.83 -42.80 -12.25
C PRO A 151 3.83 -42.95 -11.11
N ILE A 152 5.06 -42.49 -11.28
CA ILE A 152 6.14 -42.56 -10.29
C ILE A 152 6.41 -41.19 -9.61
N GLY A 153 5.67 -40.13 -9.97
CA GLY A 153 5.79 -38.82 -9.37
C GLY A 153 5.87 -37.65 -10.37
N PHE A 154 6.19 -36.48 -9.86
CA PHE A 154 6.36 -35.28 -10.65
C PHE A 154 7.72 -35.23 -11.33
N ASP A 155 7.73 -34.98 -12.66
CA ASP A 155 8.94 -34.85 -13.47
C ASP A 155 8.98 -33.43 -14.12
N PRO A 156 9.82 -32.52 -13.62
CA PRO A 156 9.94 -31.18 -14.17
C PRO A 156 10.57 -31.12 -15.58
N SER A 157 11.17 -32.19 -16.06
CA SER A 157 11.76 -32.24 -17.39
C SER A 157 10.73 -32.45 -18.50
N LEU A 158 9.52 -32.90 -18.14
CA LEU A 158 8.41 -33.05 -19.08
C LEU A 158 7.84 -31.71 -19.52
N PRO A 159 7.43 -31.62 -20.81
CA PRO A 159 6.79 -30.39 -21.29
C PRO A 159 5.53 -30.02 -20.48
N THR A 160 5.37 -28.74 -20.17
CA THR A 160 4.19 -28.22 -19.44
C THR A 160 2.88 -28.42 -20.22
N GLY A 161 2.97 -28.51 -21.55
CA GLY A 161 1.83 -28.58 -22.44
C GLY A 161 1.23 -27.23 -22.78
N GLU A 162 1.79 -26.15 -22.24
CA GLU A 162 1.34 -24.79 -22.53
C GLU A 162 1.94 -24.30 -23.86
N PRO A 163 1.15 -23.59 -24.70
CA PRO A 163 1.59 -23.17 -26.04
C PRO A 163 2.64 -22.06 -26.00
N ARG A 164 2.77 -21.36 -24.88
CA ARG A 164 3.74 -20.28 -24.67
C ARG A 164 4.42 -20.42 -23.32
N SER A 165 5.70 -20.16 -23.27
CA SER A 165 6.47 -20.18 -22.02
C SER A 165 6.27 -18.91 -21.18
N THR A 166 6.00 -17.77 -21.83
CA THR A 166 5.85 -16.48 -21.17
C THR A 166 4.76 -15.64 -21.84
N LEU A 167 3.90 -15.04 -21.05
CA LEU A 167 2.91 -14.05 -21.48
C LEU A 167 3.17 -12.71 -20.80
N ASN A 168 2.96 -11.63 -21.56
CA ASN A 168 3.12 -10.26 -21.07
C ASN A 168 1.91 -9.41 -21.47
N VAL A 169 1.52 -8.50 -20.57
CA VAL A 169 0.60 -7.42 -20.88
C VAL A 169 1.14 -6.11 -20.31
N ASN A 170 1.00 -5.04 -21.09
CA ASN A 170 1.38 -3.70 -20.67
C ASN A 170 0.20 -2.76 -20.89
N TYR A 171 -0.06 -1.88 -19.94
CA TYR A 171 -1.15 -0.93 -20.04
C TYR A 171 -0.87 0.34 -19.22
N PRO A 172 -1.38 1.50 -19.69
CA PRO A 172 -1.44 2.71 -18.87
C PRO A 172 -2.64 2.63 -17.91
N ASP A 173 -2.50 3.28 -16.76
CA ASP A 173 -3.57 3.38 -15.77
C ASP A 173 -3.53 4.73 -15.07
N MET A 174 -4.67 5.13 -14.48
CA MET A 174 -4.83 6.42 -13.82
C MET A 174 -5.53 6.26 -12.46
N GLY A 175 -5.15 7.14 -11.53
CA GLY A 175 -5.76 7.25 -10.22
C GLY A 175 -5.93 8.71 -9.79
N THR A 176 -6.83 8.94 -8.86
CA THR A 176 -7.06 10.24 -8.26
C THR A 176 -7.30 10.11 -6.77
N GLY A 177 -7.18 11.21 -6.05
CA GLY A 177 -7.47 11.23 -4.63
C GLY A 177 -7.80 12.61 -4.11
N ILE A 178 -8.52 12.62 -3.01
CA ILE A 178 -8.86 13.81 -2.23
C ILE A 178 -8.42 13.62 -0.79
N LEU A 179 -8.13 14.72 -0.12
CA LEU A 179 -7.69 14.71 1.26
C LEU A 179 -8.21 15.97 1.96
N TYR A 180 -8.81 15.80 3.12
CA TYR A 180 -9.12 16.90 3.99
C TYR A 180 -8.44 16.70 5.33
N SER A 181 -7.75 17.70 5.82
CA SER A 181 -7.00 17.64 7.07
C SER A 181 -7.19 18.88 7.91
N GLY A 182 -7.08 18.70 9.23
CA GLY A 182 -7.26 19.76 10.17
C GLY A 182 -6.33 19.68 11.37
N ILE A 183 -6.14 20.85 12.02
CA ILE A 183 -5.42 21.03 13.27
C ILE A 183 -6.41 21.70 14.23
N SER A 184 -6.81 20.99 15.30
CA SER A 184 -7.73 21.55 16.30
C SER A 184 -7.00 22.46 17.29
N ASN A 185 -5.76 22.11 17.60
CA ASN A 185 -4.80 22.92 18.35
C ASN A 185 -3.38 22.46 17.96
N THR A 186 -2.34 23.07 18.52
CA THR A 186 -0.95 22.75 18.16
C THR A 186 -0.57 21.27 18.39
N GLU A 187 -1.38 20.52 19.11
CA GLU A 187 -1.10 19.15 19.53
C GLU A 187 -2.05 18.11 18.97
N GLN A 188 -3.17 18.53 18.39
CA GLN A 188 -4.20 17.62 17.85
C GLN A 188 -4.37 17.82 16.35
N GLN A 189 -4.17 16.78 15.60
CA GLN A 189 -4.25 16.81 14.15
C GLN A 189 -5.05 15.59 13.64
N TRP A 190 -5.82 15.82 12.60
CA TRP A 190 -6.64 14.78 11.99
C TRP A 190 -6.68 14.92 10.46
N TYR A 191 -7.01 13.84 9.82
CA TYR A 191 -7.24 13.82 8.39
C TYR A 191 -8.26 12.75 8.00
N ILE A 192 -8.90 12.97 6.85
CA ILE A 192 -9.67 11.98 6.13
C ILE A 192 -9.36 12.12 4.65
N GLY A 193 -9.15 11.01 3.97
CA GLY A 193 -8.86 10.98 2.55
C GLY A 193 -9.55 9.84 1.85
N ALA A 194 -9.75 10.02 0.55
CA ALA A 194 -10.24 8.98 -0.34
C ALA A 194 -9.42 8.97 -1.63
N SER A 195 -9.16 7.79 -2.17
CA SER A 195 -8.51 7.60 -3.46
C SER A 195 -9.27 6.60 -4.31
N TYR A 196 -9.17 6.78 -5.64
CA TYR A 196 -9.82 5.94 -6.62
C TYR A 196 -8.82 5.63 -7.73
N TYR A 197 -8.47 4.37 -7.87
CA TYR A 197 -7.51 3.85 -8.84
C TYR A 197 -8.21 3.06 -9.94
N HIS A 198 -7.52 2.79 -11.03
CA HIS A 198 -8.00 2.07 -12.20
C HIS A 198 -9.20 2.76 -12.87
N ILE A 199 -9.14 4.10 -12.93
CA ILE A 199 -10.20 4.93 -13.58
C ILE A 199 -10.40 4.51 -15.03
N THR A 200 -9.32 4.19 -15.72
CA THR A 200 -9.30 3.79 -17.15
C THR A 200 -9.80 2.37 -17.37
N ARG A 201 -9.93 1.56 -16.30
CA ARG A 201 -10.29 0.13 -16.38
C ARG A 201 -9.53 -0.60 -17.49
N PRO A 202 -8.19 -0.59 -17.46
CA PRO A 202 -7.39 -1.17 -18.53
C PRO A 202 -7.68 -2.66 -18.69
N ASN A 203 -7.53 -3.16 -19.92
CA ASN A 203 -7.63 -4.60 -20.19
C ASN A 203 -6.30 -5.26 -19.85
N GLU A 204 -6.29 -6.15 -18.86
CA GLU A 204 -5.10 -6.91 -18.42
C GLU A 204 -5.05 -8.34 -18.99
N SER A 205 -5.89 -8.64 -20.00
CA SER A 205 -5.87 -9.94 -20.66
C SER A 205 -4.54 -10.20 -21.35
N MET A 206 -3.93 -11.31 -21.04
CA MET A 206 -2.70 -11.79 -21.67
C MET A 206 -2.95 -12.72 -22.85
N THR A 207 -4.22 -13.16 -23.05
CA THR A 207 -4.60 -14.14 -24.07
C THR A 207 -5.44 -13.57 -25.19
N GLY A 208 -5.67 -12.23 -25.19
CA GLY A 208 -6.44 -11.52 -26.22
C GLY A 208 -7.94 -11.43 -25.95
N GLY A 209 -8.43 -11.95 -24.82
CA GLY A 209 -9.81 -11.78 -24.36
C GLY A 209 -10.05 -10.45 -23.68
N GLU A 210 -11.19 -10.30 -23.02
CA GLU A 210 -11.53 -9.16 -22.18
C GLU A 210 -11.35 -9.52 -20.71
N ALA A 211 -10.44 -8.77 -20.01
CA ALA A 211 -10.20 -8.87 -18.58
C ALA A 211 -9.98 -7.45 -18.03
N LYS A 212 -11.07 -6.69 -17.91
CA LYS A 212 -11.01 -5.31 -17.42
C LYS A 212 -10.69 -5.27 -15.93
N LEU A 213 -9.64 -4.53 -15.58
CA LEU A 213 -9.25 -4.29 -14.20
C LEU A 213 -10.36 -3.51 -13.46
N SER A 214 -10.75 -4.04 -12.31
CA SER A 214 -11.78 -3.42 -11.49
C SER A 214 -11.23 -2.20 -10.75
N PRO A 215 -12.04 -1.13 -10.58
CA PRO A 215 -11.62 0.01 -9.80
C PRO A 215 -11.35 -0.36 -8.34
N ARG A 216 -10.35 0.32 -7.75
CA ARG A 216 -10.06 0.23 -6.33
C ARG A 216 -10.37 1.56 -5.65
N THR A 217 -11.22 1.52 -4.62
CA THR A 217 -11.54 2.65 -3.76
C THR A 217 -10.86 2.45 -2.41
N THR A 218 -10.19 3.49 -1.93
CA THR A 218 -9.58 3.50 -0.61
C THR A 218 -10.08 4.71 0.17
N ILE A 219 -10.54 4.51 1.40
CA ILE A 219 -10.86 5.57 2.36
C ILE A 219 -9.91 5.39 3.53
N HIS A 220 -9.27 6.45 3.96
CA HIS A 220 -8.35 6.41 5.08
C HIS A 220 -8.51 7.64 5.98
N ALA A 221 -8.29 7.44 7.27
CA ALA A 221 -8.39 8.50 8.25
C ALA A 221 -7.33 8.31 9.34
N GLY A 222 -6.97 9.41 9.99
CA GLY A 222 -6.08 9.38 11.13
C GLY A 222 -6.28 10.56 12.06
N TYR A 223 -5.90 10.34 13.30
CA TYR A 223 -5.93 11.32 14.36
C TYR A 223 -4.70 11.14 15.25
N ASN A 224 -4.05 12.22 15.62
CA ASN A 224 -2.99 12.19 16.59
C ASN A 224 -3.08 13.30 17.62
N PHE A 225 -2.58 13.03 18.81
CA PHE A 225 -2.45 14.00 19.87
C PHE A 225 -1.24 13.72 20.76
N SER A 226 -0.72 14.76 21.40
CA SER A 226 0.30 14.62 22.43
C SER A 226 -0.34 14.10 23.71
N ALA A 227 0.07 12.92 24.16
CA ALA A 227 -0.35 12.37 25.46
C ALA A 227 0.34 13.09 26.61
N ASN A 228 1.60 13.51 26.37
CA ASN A 228 2.38 14.40 27.22
C ASN A 228 3.50 15.07 26.38
N GLU A 229 4.37 15.86 27.00
CA GLU A 229 5.45 16.57 26.31
C GLU A 229 6.45 15.63 25.59
N MET A 230 6.55 14.38 26.04
CA MET A 230 7.51 13.39 25.55
C MET A 230 6.87 12.29 24.72
N SER A 231 5.54 12.26 24.58
CA SER A 231 4.88 11.16 23.88
C SER A 231 3.68 11.60 23.04
N LYS A 232 3.44 10.85 21.97
CA LYS A 232 2.29 11.02 21.07
C LYS A 232 1.59 9.70 20.83
N LEU A 233 0.29 9.79 20.63
CA LEU A 233 -0.56 8.71 20.19
C LEU A 233 -1.10 9.01 18.79
N TYR A 234 -1.04 8.01 17.94
CA TYR A 234 -1.55 8.04 16.57
C TYR A 234 -2.60 6.95 16.44
N PHE A 235 -3.75 7.30 15.94
CA PHE A 235 -4.82 6.39 15.54
C PHE A 235 -5.00 6.51 14.05
N SER A 236 -5.10 5.40 13.34
CA SER A 236 -5.38 5.43 11.91
C SER A 236 -6.18 4.23 11.47
N GLY A 237 -6.90 4.41 10.38
CA GLY A 237 -7.70 3.37 9.78
C GLY A 237 -7.76 3.50 8.27
N LEU A 238 -8.00 2.36 7.64
CA LEU A 238 -8.10 2.18 6.21
C LEU A 238 -9.31 1.31 5.91
N TYR A 239 -10.11 1.72 4.93
CA TYR A 239 -11.05 0.88 4.20
C TYR A 239 -10.64 0.84 2.74
N MET A 240 -10.43 -0.34 2.20
CA MET A 240 -10.13 -0.56 0.79
C MET A 240 -11.12 -1.52 0.19
N ASN A 241 -11.61 -1.21 -1.00
CA ASN A 241 -12.50 -2.08 -1.76
C ASN A 241 -12.00 -2.20 -3.20
N SER A 242 -11.87 -3.42 -3.68
CA SER A 242 -11.52 -3.73 -5.07
C SER A 242 -12.32 -4.94 -5.51
N ALA A 243 -13.22 -4.75 -6.50
CA ALA A 243 -14.11 -5.79 -7.03
C ALA A 243 -14.86 -6.57 -5.94
N ILE A 244 -14.42 -7.79 -5.68
CA ILE A 244 -15.03 -8.72 -4.72
C ILE A 244 -14.32 -8.74 -3.36
N SER A 245 -13.23 -7.99 -3.22
CA SER A 245 -12.42 -7.95 -2.00
C SER A 245 -12.55 -6.62 -1.28
N SER A 246 -12.83 -6.67 0.00
CA SER A 246 -12.79 -5.51 0.87
C SER A 246 -11.89 -5.77 2.08
N GLU A 247 -11.15 -4.76 2.48
CA GLU A 247 -10.27 -4.77 3.63
C GLU A 247 -10.60 -3.60 4.56
N VAL A 248 -10.65 -3.89 5.85
CA VAL A 248 -10.73 -2.88 6.92
C VAL A 248 -9.54 -3.08 7.83
N MET A 249 -8.79 -2.04 8.05
CA MET A 249 -7.66 -2.04 8.98
C MET A 249 -7.74 -0.82 9.90
N ILE A 250 -7.56 -1.05 11.20
CA ILE A 250 -7.52 0.00 12.23
C ILE A 250 -6.36 -0.27 13.18
N GLY A 251 -5.78 0.77 13.72
CA GLY A 251 -4.72 0.58 14.70
C GLY A 251 -4.23 1.86 15.33
N SER A 252 -3.25 1.69 16.21
CA SER A 252 -2.63 2.79 16.93
C SER A 252 -1.13 2.58 17.07
N ILE A 253 -0.42 3.71 17.13
CA ILE A 253 1.02 3.76 17.40
C ILE A 253 1.26 4.75 18.54
N TYR A 254 2.01 4.30 19.53
CA TYR A 254 2.58 5.13 20.58
C TYR A 254 4.00 5.50 20.19
N GLN A 255 4.32 6.78 20.29
CA GLN A 255 5.66 7.33 20.06
C GLN A 255 6.18 7.90 21.36
N GLN A 256 7.41 7.52 21.76
CA GLN A 256 8.15 8.06 22.88
C GLN A 256 9.41 8.76 22.38
N TYR A 257 9.55 10.05 22.66
CA TYR A 257 10.79 10.78 22.43
C TYR A 257 11.84 10.38 23.44
N LEU A 258 13.08 10.20 22.98
CA LEU A 258 14.20 9.75 23.81
C LEU A 258 14.92 10.92 24.49
N ASN A 259 14.82 12.13 23.93
CA ASN A 259 15.43 13.33 24.49
C ASN A 259 14.39 14.45 24.58
N PHE A 260 14.23 15.00 25.78
CA PHE A 260 13.27 16.06 26.07
C PHE A 260 13.56 17.36 25.31
N TYR A 261 14.83 17.75 25.23
CA TYR A 261 15.22 19.04 24.65
C TYR A 261 15.24 19.02 23.12
N GLU A 262 15.73 17.96 22.51
CA GLU A 262 15.92 17.94 21.07
C GLU A 262 14.74 17.31 20.32
N LYS A 263 14.04 16.33 20.91
CA LYS A 263 12.94 15.55 20.30
C LYS A 263 13.26 15.02 18.88
N LYS A 264 14.57 14.78 18.60
CA LYS A 264 15.02 14.32 17.28
C LYS A 264 14.95 12.81 17.13
N SER A 265 14.99 12.07 18.25
CA SER A 265 14.98 10.61 18.24
C SER A 265 13.79 10.09 19.04
N SER A 266 13.11 9.10 18.53
CA SER A 266 11.98 8.47 19.19
C SER A 266 11.86 6.99 18.84
N VAL A 267 11.30 6.23 19.76
CA VAL A 267 10.86 4.86 19.53
C VAL A 267 9.36 4.85 19.31
N LEU A 268 8.90 3.96 18.43
CA LEU A 268 7.50 3.78 18.11
C LEU A 268 7.11 2.33 18.38
N ALA A 269 5.97 2.11 19.00
CA ALA A 269 5.38 0.79 19.18
C ALA A 269 3.88 0.87 18.92
N GLY A 270 3.33 -0.12 18.24
CA GLY A 270 1.92 -0.07 17.87
C GLY A 270 1.33 -1.43 17.56
N VAL A 271 0.04 -1.43 17.31
CA VAL A 271 -0.69 -2.60 16.86
C VAL A 271 -1.79 -2.17 15.91
N TYR A 272 -1.94 -2.93 14.83
CA TYR A 272 -3.03 -2.83 13.88
C TYR A 272 -3.84 -4.13 13.88
N TYR A 273 -5.10 -4.01 13.57
CA TYR A 273 -6.01 -5.11 13.36
C TYR A 273 -6.57 -5.04 11.95
N ARG A 274 -6.31 -6.05 11.15
CA ARG A 274 -6.94 -6.25 9.85
C ARG A 274 -8.12 -7.20 10.05
N HIS A 275 -9.31 -6.71 9.74
CA HIS A 275 -10.56 -7.39 10.04
C HIS A 275 -10.59 -8.81 9.48
N ASN A 276 -10.88 -9.79 10.35
CA ASN A 276 -10.95 -11.22 10.04
C ASN A 276 -9.67 -11.82 9.42
N GLU A 277 -8.53 -11.14 9.43
CA GLU A 277 -7.32 -11.62 8.79
C GLU A 277 -6.13 -11.69 9.74
N SER A 278 -5.72 -10.55 10.34
CA SER A 278 -4.48 -10.53 11.13
C SER A 278 -4.46 -9.48 12.24
N ILE A 279 -3.64 -9.77 13.27
CA ILE A 279 -3.16 -8.79 14.24
C ILE A 279 -1.71 -8.47 13.87
N ILE A 280 -1.37 -7.18 13.84
CA ILE A 280 -0.14 -6.67 13.25
C ILE A 280 0.62 -5.82 14.29
N PRO A 281 1.47 -6.41 15.13
CA PRO A 281 2.40 -5.65 15.95
C PRO A 281 3.37 -4.84 15.06
N TYR A 282 3.68 -3.64 15.51
CA TYR A 282 4.56 -2.69 14.87
C TYR A 282 5.61 -2.16 15.85
N ALA A 283 6.84 -2.04 15.38
CA ALA A 283 7.92 -1.36 16.07
C ALA A 283 8.65 -0.43 15.10
N GLY A 284 9.08 0.72 15.56
CA GLY A 284 9.78 1.69 14.72
C GLY A 284 10.78 2.55 15.50
N LEU A 285 11.68 3.15 14.76
CA LEU A 285 12.67 4.11 15.22
C LEU A 285 12.63 5.34 14.32
N GLU A 286 12.66 6.50 14.92
CA GLU A 286 12.86 7.77 14.23
C GLU A 286 14.11 8.42 14.78
N SER A 287 15.00 8.88 13.89
CA SER A 287 16.21 9.61 14.27
C SER A 287 16.53 10.67 13.22
N GLY A 288 16.37 11.93 13.59
CA GLY A 288 16.54 13.05 12.66
C GLY A 288 15.57 12.97 11.49
N ASP A 289 16.12 12.81 10.32
CA ASP A 289 15.40 12.75 9.05
C ASP A 289 14.98 11.33 8.64
N PHE A 290 15.44 10.30 9.36
CA PHE A 290 15.16 8.89 9.10
C PHE A 290 14.05 8.35 9.98
N GLN A 291 13.22 7.48 9.39
CA GLN A 291 12.27 6.63 10.09
C GLN A 291 12.35 5.22 9.51
N ILE A 292 12.45 4.23 10.41
CA ILE A 292 12.43 2.81 10.06
C ILE A 292 11.28 2.18 10.82
N GLY A 293 10.48 1.34 10.14
CA GLY A 293 9.37 0.60 10.72
C GLY A 293 9.44 -0.87 10.38
N LEU A 294 9.11 -1.73 11.33
CA LEU A 294 8.99 -3.18 11.17
C LEU A 294 7.62 -3.61 11.68
N SER A 295 6.92 -4.42 10.92
CA SER A 295 5.67 -5.06 11.35
C SER A 295 5.62 -6.53 10.96
N TYR A 296 4.79 -7.28 11.65
CA TYR A 296 4.59 -8.70 11.42
C TYR A 296 3.10 -9.03 11.46
N ASP A 297 2.57 -9.63 10.39
CA ASP A 297 1.18 -10.06 10.30
C ASP A 297 1.03 -11.41 11.02
N ILE A 298 0.34 -11.45 12.15
CA ILE A 298 -0.05 -12.67 12.86
C ILE A 298 -1.41 -13.09 12.33
N ASN A 299 -1.45 -14.15 11.51
CA ASN A 299 -2.68 -14.61 10.87
C ASN A 299 -3.64 -15.23 11.89
N ILE A 300 -4.88 -14.71 11.94
CA ILE A 300 -5.98 -15.18 12.79
C ILE A 300 -7.17 -15.70 11.98
N SER A 301 -7.10 -15.65 10.64
CA SER A 301 -8.14 -16.08 9.71
C SER A 301 -8.28 -17.62 9.68
N SER A 302 -9.18 -18.13 8.84
CA SER A 302 -9.31 -19.57 8.56
C SER A 302 -8.02 -20.21 8.04
N LEU A 303 -7.12 -19.43 7.44
CA LEU A 303 -5.79 -19.87 7.00
C LEU A 303 -4.80 -20.09 8.17
N ARG A 304 -5.17 -19.77 9.41
CA ARG A 304 -4.30 -19.89 10.59
C ARG A 304 -3.69 -21.28 10.73
N THR A 305 -4.48 -22.33 10.49
CA THR A 305 -4.02 -23.72 10.62
C THR A 305 -2.95 -24.04 9.56
N ALA A 306 -3.17 -23.66 8.31
CA ALA A 306 -2.22 -23.91 7.22
C ALA A 306 -0.95 -23.04 7.34
N SER A 307 -1.09 -21.80 7.78
CA SER A 307 0.02 -20.86 7.93
C SER A 307 0.75 -20.98 9.27
N GLN A 308 0.26 -21.78 10.21
CA GLN A 308 0.73 -21.81 11.61
C GLN A 308 0.76 -20.40 12.24
N SER A 309 -0.25 -19.60 11.96
CA SER A 309 -0.36 -18.17 12.31
C SER A 309 0.72 -17.25 11.70
N ARG A 310 1.56 -17.74 10.76
CA ARG A 310 2.59 -16.96 10.10
C ARG A 310 2.00 -16.27 8.89
N GLY A 311 1.81 -14.95 8.94
CA GLY A 311 1.29 -14.14 7.85
C GLY A 311 2.40 -13.59 6.98
N GLY A 312 3.06 -12.53 7.43
CA GLY A 312 4.12 -11.90 6.68
C GLY A 312 4.85 -10.84 7.50
N PHE A 313 6.01 -10.44 7.03
CA PHE A 313 6.71 -9.30 7.62
C PHE A 313 6.79 -8.14 6.63
N GLU A 314 6.89 -6.94 7.18
CA GLU A 314 6.99 -5.71 6.40
C GLU A 314 8.02 -4.78 7.03
N LEU A 315 8.93 -4.28 6.20
CA LEU A 315 9.95 -3.30 6.55
C LEU A 315 9.68 -2.02 5.77
N SER A 316 9.66 -0.88 6.46
CA SER A 316 9.55 0.44 5.84
C SER A 316 10.73 1.32 6.20
N LEU A 317 11.11 2.19 5.26
CA LEU A 317 12.11 3.22 5.42
C LEU A 317 11.57 4.52 4.84
N GLN A 318 11.69 5.61 5.60
CA GLN A 318 11.45 6.97 5.10
C GLN A 318 12.64 7.86 5.43
N TYR A 319 12.98 8.71 4.47
CA TYR A 319 13.97 9.77 4.64
C TYR A 319 13.41 11.09 4.12
N VAL A 320 13.42 12.12 4.95
CA VAL A 320 12.89 13.44 4.62
C VAL A 320 14.05 14.44 4.58
N PHE A 321 14.36 14.93 3.38
CA PHE A 321 15.43 15.91 3.18
C PHE A 321 15.05 17.29 3.75
N ALA A 322 16.01 17.95 4.38
CA ALA A 322 15.86 19.30 4.90
C ALA A 322 14.58 19.47 5.71
N LYS A 323 14.35 18.57 6.66
CA LYS A 323 13.22 18.61 7.59
C LYS A 323 13.27 19.92 8.36
N ASP A 324 12.30 20.79 8.14
CA ASP A 324 12.17 22.06 8.81
C ASP A 324 11.07 21.99 9.87
N PRO A 325 11.43 21.87 11.16
CA PRO A 325 10.46 21.77 12.24
C PRO A 325 9.61 23.05 12.42
N SER A 326 10.11 24.21 11.95
CA SER A 326 9.43 25.50 12.08
C SER A 326 8.31 25.67 11.04
N LYS A 327 8.34 24.97 9.93
CA LYS A 327 7.30 24.99 8.89
C LYS A 327 6.16 24.04 9.22
N ASN A 328 5.53 24.23 10.37
CA ASN A 328 4.41 23.44 10.89
C ASN A 328 3.11 23.53 10.06
N ALA A 329 3.16 24.08 8.85
CA ALA A 329 2.01 24.22 7.96
C ALA A 329 1.46 22.88 7.40
N VAL A 330 2.12 21.77 7.68
CA VAL A 330 1.69 20.43 7.27
C VAL A 330 1.33 19.65 8.52
N PRO A 331 0.14 19.03 8.59
CA PRO A 331 -0.20 18.16 9.71
C PRO A 331 0.90 17.14 9.97
N LYS A 332 1.44 17.10 11.18
CA LYS A 332 2.55 16.21 11.56
C LYS A 332 2.21 14.73 11.41
N CYS A 333 0.93 14.37 11.31
CA CYS A 333 0.49 13.02 11.01
C CYS A 333 0.99 12.52 9.65
N TYR A 334 1.24 13.40 8.68
CA TYR A 334 1.84 13.02 7.39
C TYR A 334 3.36 12.98 7.40
N ASN A 335 4.01 13.48 8.45
CA ASN A 335 5.45 13.33 8.64
C ASN A 335 5.81 11.95 9.20
N LYS A 336 4.82 11.21 9.66
CA LYS A 336 5.00 9.92 10.36
C LYS A 336 4.08 8.82 9.85
N PHE A 337 3.24 9.16 8.90
CA PHE A 337 2.42 8.25 8.15
C PHE A 337 2.57 8.53 6.66
#